data_709057673c5a8cdd572660df54e263f5
#
_entry.id   709057673c5a8cdd572660df54e263f5
#
_cell.length_a   1.000
_cell.length_b   1.000
_cell.length_c   1.000
_cell.angle_alpha   90.00
_cell.angle_beta   90.00
_cell.angle_gamma   90.00
#
_symmetry.space_group_name_H-M   'P 1'
#
loop_
_entity.id
_entity.type
_entity.pdbx_description
1 polymer ?
#
loop_
_entity_poly.entity_id
_entity_poly.type
_entity_poly.pdbx_seq_one_letter_code
_entity_poly.pdbx_strand_id
1 'polypeptide(L)'
;MKKILFIFILFSICLSLFAAEKNKKTDESVVAYRNAIEAMDAQDYGKALKYSEDAILYRRQRIENQINTVKNSLSAKRVQAAGDRFEPVLAVLENRKEYETAGIINYYLKKKGKDYFEDSITNLLIYLENSTAFPEAHKLIGDIYKLEGEYQFAEEYYLMALDKADVLDIPDEKYEILYMLADISRLEDDFPKMEVRLLNILSEDINYKDSALKRAMTGTISNNKNDSMEKFFNLYRADSYNSINAYNQLAEYYYNAKKLDKALDFSCLAAITSFTRIIEIITSRNSTYEYEGLASFFQEASMYDDVIEWGSRISAWKSFNILAKYAAEKGSNNFSKALLRVIARYTPEVYWQRDAVLQLENMGN
;
A
#
# COMPACT_ATOMS: atom_id res chain seq x y z
N MET A 1 -7.53 -1.73 23.81
CA MET A 1 -8.72 -2.57 23.56
C MET A 1 -9.64 -2.10 22.42
N LYS A 2 -9.54 -0.87 21.88
CA LYS A 2 -10.35 -0.38 20.73
C LYS A 2 -9.71 -0.61 19.35
N LYS A 3 -8.43 -0.98 19.26
CA LYS A 3 -7.71 -1.21 17.98
C LYS A 3 -8.08 -2.51 17.26
N ILE A 4 -8.68 -3.46 17.96
CA ILE A 4 -9.07 -4.78 17.41
C ILE A 4 -10.39 -4.71 16.62
N LEU A 5 -11.22 -3.68 16.83
CA LEU A 5 -12.57 -3.65 16.28
C LEU A 5 -12.63 -3.28 14.79
N PHE A 6 -11.65 -2.54 14.25
CA PHE A 6 -11.70 -2.04 12.87
C PHE A 6 -11.18 -3.05 11.83
N ILE A 7 -10.20 -3.87 12.19
CA ILE A 7 -9.76 -5.02 11.35
C ILE A 7 -10.89 -6.04 11.23
N PHE A 8 -11.68 -6.23 12.30
CA PHE A 8 -12.84 -7.12 12.30
C PHE A 8 -13.97 -6.67 11.37
N ILE A 9 -14.16 -5.37 11.16
CA ILE A 9 -15.27 -4.84 10.31
C ILE A 9 -14.95 -5.03 8.83
N LEU A 10 -13.73 -4.81 8.37
CA LEU A 10 -13.33 -5.08 6.97
C LEU A 10 -13.33 -6.59 6.67
N PHE A 11 -12.90 -7.42 7.62
CA PHE A 11 -12.95 -8.88 7.48
C PHE A 11 -14.38 -9.43 7.56
N SER A 12 -15.28 -8.79 8.32
CA SER A 12 -16.68 -9.17 8.43
C SER A 12 -17.46 -8.92 7.13
N ILE A 13 -17.10 -7.91 6.35
CA ILE A 13 -17.75 -7.62 5.05
C ILE A 13 -17.33 -8.65 3.98
N CYS A 14 -16.10 -9.12 4.00
CA CYS A 14 -15.68 -10.26 3.16
C CYS A 14 -16.37 -11.57 3.58
N LEU A 15 -16.58 -11.79 4.88
CA LEU A 15 -17.25 -13.00 5.40
C LEU A 15 -18.77 -13.01 5.14
N SER A 16 -19.43 -11.86 5.10
CA SER A 16 -20.88 -11.82 4.84
C SER A 16 -21.25 -12.14 3.39
N LEU A 17 -20.34 -11.99 2.43
CA LEU A 17 -20.51 -12.45 1.05
C LEU A 17 -20.34 -13.97 0.90
N PHE A 18 -19.72 -14.64 1.86
CA PHE A 18 -19.54 -16.10 1.89
C PHE A 18 -20.60 -16.87 2.67
N ALA A 19 -21.46 -16.20 3.42
CA ALA A 19 -22.46 -16.86 4.29
C ALA A 19 -23.73 -17.36 3.55
N ALA A 20 -23.85 -17.18 2.24
CA ALA A 20 -25.09 -17.41 1.49
C ALA A 20 -25.16 -18.75 0.73
N GLU A 21 -24.20 -19.67 0.86
CA GLU A 21 -24.31 -21.00 0.26
C GLU A 21 -24.08 -22.12 1.28
N LYS A 22 -25.17 -22.71 1.75
CA LYS A 22 -25.18 -23.98 2.50
C LYS A 22 -24.53 -25.06 1.64
N ASN A 23 -23.38 -25.61 2.10
CA ASN A 23 -22.56 -26.71 1.55
C ASN A 23 -21.28 -26.29 0.80
N LYS A 24 -20.62 -25.20 1.11
CA LYS A 24 -19.22 -25.00 0.67
C LYS A 24 -18.27 -25.62 1.71
N LYS A 25 -17.49 -26.60 1.26
CA LYS A 25 -16.31 -27.06 2.01
C LYS A 25 -15.45 -25.84 2.33
N THR A 26 -15.26 -25.53 3.60
CA THR A 26 -14.48 -24.37 4.04
C THR A 26 -13.07 -24.50 3.44
N ASP A 27 -12.55 -23.45 2.85
CA ASP A 27 -11.20 -23.42 2.28
C ASP A 27 -10.17 -23.57 3.40
N GLU A 28 -9.54 -24.76 3.47
CA GLU A 28 -8.58 -25.10 4.51
C GLU A 28 -7.38 -24.15 4.53
N SER A 29 -6.97 -23.62 3.38
CA SER A 29 -5.88 -22.63 3.30
C SER A 29 -6.24 -21.31 3.99
N VAL A 30 -7.48 -20.85 3.82
CA VAL A 30 -7.98 -19.62 4.48
C VAL A 30 -8.13 -19.83 5.98
N VAL A 31 -8.58 -21.02 6.41
CA VAL A 31 -8.67 -21.34 7.84
C VAL A 31 -7.29 -21.37 8.48
N ALA A 32 -6.32 -22.05 7.85
CA ALA A 32 -4.95 -22.12 8.35
C ALA A 32 -4.31 -20.73 8.42
N TYR A 33 -4.49 -19.90 7.38
CA TYR A 33 -3.97 -18.52 7.37
C TYR A 33 -4.58 -17.65 8.47
N ARG A 34 -5.89 -17.78 8.73
CA ARG A 34 -6.53 -17.08 9.86
C ARG A 34 -5.94 -17.51 11.20
N ASN A 35 -5.77 -18.84 11.40
CA ASN A 35 -5.14 -19.37 12.61
C ASN A 35 -3.71 -18.86 12.77
N ALA A 36 -2.99 -18.66 11.66
CA ALA A 36 -1.65 -18.06 11.67
C ALA A 36 -1.68 -16.59 12.16
N ILE A 37 -2.63 -15.80 11.67
CA ILE A 37 -2.82 -14.40 12.13
C ILE A 37 -3.18 -14.37 13.63
N GLU A 38 -4.12 -15.21 14.07
CA GLU A 38 -4.51 -15.29 15.48
C GLU A 38 -3.33 -15.71 16.39
N ALA A 39 -2.48 -16.62 15.93
CA ALA A 39 -1.27 -17.02 16.64
C ALA A 39 -0.23 -15.91 16.66
N MET A 40 -0.09 -15.15 15.58
CA MET A 40 0.77 -13.97 15.49
C MET A 40 0.34 -12.89 16.49
N ASP A 41 -0.96 -12.57 16.55
CA ASP A 41 -1.53 -11.61 17.49
C ASP A 41 -1.34 -12.06 18.96
N ALA A 42 -1.36 -13.37 19.20
CA ALA A 42 -1.07 -13.98 20.50
C ALA A 42 0.45 -14.08 20.80
N GLN A 43 1.32 -13.63 19.90
CA GLN A 43 2.78 -13.74 19.97
C GLN A 43 3.30 -15.19 20.06
N ASP A 44 2.51 -16.15 19.60
CA ASP A 44 2.91 -17.56 19.47
C ASP A 44 3.52 -17.80 18.07
N TYR A 45 4.73 -17.28 17.87
CA TYR A 45 5.41 -17.27 16.56
C TYR A 45 5.62 -18.67 15.98
N GLY A 46 5.89 -19.66 16.86
CA GLY A 46 6.05 -21.04 16.43
C GLY A 46 4.76 -21.64 15.80
N LYS A 47 3.59 -21.36 16.39
CA LYS A 47 2.31 -21.75 15.79
C LYS A 47 1.97 -20.92 14.57
N ALA A 48 2.23 -19.60 14.59
CA ALA A 48 2.01 -18.71 13.46
C ALA A 48 2.78 -19.21 12.23
N LEU A 49 4.05 -19.57 12.40
CA LEU A 49 4.89 -20.13 11.34
C LEU A 49 4.29 -21.43 10.79
N LYS A 50 3.98 -22.40 11.66
CA LYS A 50 3.40 -23.68 11.26
C LYS A 50 2.08 -23.51 10.49
N TYR A 51 1.17 -22.69 11.00
CA TYR A 51 -0.12 -22.46 10.32
C TYR A 51 0.04 -21.72 8.99
N SER A 52 1.05 -20.84 8.86
CA SER A 52 1.38 -20.19 7.58
C SER A 52 1.88 -21.22 6.55
N GLU A 53 2.75 -22.13 6.96
CA GLU A 53 3.22 -23.24 6.11
C GLU A 53 2.08 -24.18 5.69
N ASP A 54 1.19 -24.54 6.63
CA ASP A 54 -0.01 -25.33 6.35
C ASP A 54 -0.93 -24.60 5.34
N ALA A 55 -1.10 -23.27 5.49
CA ALA A 55 -1.89 -22.45 4.58
C ALA A 55 -1.32 -22.49 3.15
N ILE A 56 0.00 -22.35 2.98
CA ILE A 56 0.69 -22.44 1.69
C ILE A 56 0.47 -23.84 1.08
N LEU A 57 0.65 -24.89 1.87
CA LEU A 57 0.47 -26.26 1.41
C LEU A 57 -0.97 -26.52 0.93
N TYR A 58 -1.98 -26.16 1.72
CA TYR A 58 -3.39 -26.35 1.37
C TYR A 58 -3.80 -25.51 0.15
N ARG A 59 -3.30 -24.26 0.05
CA ARG A 59 -3.52 -23.41 -1.13
C ARG A 59 -3.00 -24.09 -2.39
N ARG A 60 -1.75 -24.56 -2.36
CA ARG A 60 -1.11 -25.26 -3.48
C ARG A 60 -1.92 -26.48 -3.90
N GLN A 61 -2.22 -27.39 -2.98
CA GLN A 61 -2.98 -28.60 -3.29
C GLN A 61 -4.34 -28.30 -3.91
N ARG A 62 -5.07 -27.33 -3.36
CA ARG A 62 -6.36 -26.92 -3.88
C ARG A 62 -6.27 -26.39 -5.31
N ILE A 63 -5.34 -25.48 -5.57
CA ILE A 63 -5.21 -24.86 -6.89
C ILE A 63 -4.68 -25.85 -7.92
N GLU A 64 -3.73 -26.72 -7.57
CA GLU A 64 -3.26 -27.80 -8.44
C GLU A 64 -4.41 -28.74 -8.84
N ASN A 65 -5.31 -29.09 -7.91
CA ASN A 65 -6.51 -29.85 -8.23
C ASN A 65 -7.41 -29.11 -9.22
N GLN A 66 -7.62 -27.80 -9.03
CA GLN A 66 -8.39 -26.99 -9.97
C GLN A 66 -7.74 -26.93 -11.37
N ILE A 67 -6.43 -26.74 -11.44
CA ILE A 67 -5.66 -26.76 -12.69
C ILE A 67 -5.86 -28.11 -13.41
N ASN A 68 -5.70 -29.21 -12.69
CA ASN A 68 -5.83 -30.54 -13.27
C ASN A 68 -7.27 -30.79 -13.77
N THR A 69 -8.28 -30.37 -13.01
CA THR A 69 -9.68 -30.46 -13.43
C THR A 69 -9.92 -29.68 -14.72
N VAL A 70 -9.46 -28.45 -14.81
CA VAL A 70 -9.60 -27.62 -16.01
C VAL A 70 -8.82 -28.20 -17.18
N LYS A 71 -7.55 -28.56 -17.01
CA LYS A 71 -6.70 -29.13 -18.07
C LYS A 71 -7.28 -30.43 -18.63
N ASN A 72 -7.83 -31.31 -17.79
CA ASN A 72 -8.47 -32.55 -18.19
C ASN A 72 -9.69 -32.29 -19.09
N SER A 73 -10.56 -31.35 -18.69
CA SER A 73 -11.73 -30.98 -19.51
C SER A 73 -11.35 -30.35 -20.84
N LEU A 74 -10.32 -29.47 -20.84
CA LEU A 74 -9.82 -28.83 -22.04
C LEU A 74 -9.17 -29.78 -23.04
N SER A 75 -8.71 -30.96 -22.60
CA SER A 75 -8.09 -31.98 -23.47
C SER A 75 -9.08 -32.64 -24.43
N ALA A 76 -10.38 -32.52 -24.19
CA ALA A 76 -11.43 -33.10 -25.03
C ALA A 76 -11.51 -32.39 -26.40
N LYS A 77 -11.51 -33.16 -27.51
CA LYS A 77 -11.49 -32.62 -28.90
C LYS A 77 -12.54 -31.53 -29.17
N ARG A 78 -13.76 -31.67 -28.59
CA ARG A 78 -14.84 -30.69 -28.78
C ARG A 78 -14.54 -29.37 -28.05
N VAL A 79 -13.87 -29.40 -26.92
CA VAL A 79 -13.48 -28.21 -26.18
C VAL A 79 -12.31 -27.53 -26.88
N GLN A 80 -11.31 -28.31 -27.36
CA GLN A 80 -10.23 -27.79 -28.18
C GLN A 80 -10.73 -27.09 -29.46
N ALA A 81 -11.78 -27.62 -30.10
CA ALA A 81 -12.39 -27.03 -31.27
C ALA A 81 -13.13 -25.70 -30.98
N ALA A 82 -13.49 -25.42 -29.72
CA ALA A 82 -14.10 -24.17 -29.31
C ALA A 82 -13.09 -23.00 -29.19
N GLY A 83 -11.78 -23.32 -29.23
CA GLY A 83 -10.71 -22.33 -29.11
C GLY A 83 -10.37 -21.96 -27.69
N ASP A 84 -9.84 -20.74 -27.48
CA ASP A 84 -9.30 -20.27 -26.19
C ASP A 84 -10.19 -19.25 -25.47
N ARG A 85 -11.29 -18.79 -26.12
CA ARG A 85 -12.18 -17.80 -25.51
C ARG A 85 -13.14 -18.41 -24.51
N PHE A 86 -13.48 -17.65 -23.44
CA PHE A 86 -14.34 -18.15 -22.37
C PHE A 86 -15.72 -18.58 -22.83
N GLU A 87 -16.44 -17.74 -23.60
CA GLU A 87 -17.83 -17.99 -23.95
C GLU A 87 -18.03 -19.30 -24.75
N PRO A 88 -17.32 -19.57 -25.87
CA PRO A 88 -17.49 -20.81 -26.60
C PRO A 88 -17.03 -22.03 -25.78
N VAL A 89 -15.99 -21.92 -24.98
CA VAL A 89 -15.51 -23.03 -24.12
C VAL A 89 -16.54 -23.33 -23.06
N LEU A 90 -17.08 -22.35 -22.34
CA LEU A 90 -18.11 -22.54 -21.32
C LEU A 90 -19.37 -23.20 -21.91
N ALA A 91 -19.83 -22.75 -23.08
CA ALA A 91 -21.00 -23.36 -23.76
C ALA A 91 -20.77 -24.85 -24.06
N VAL A 92 -19.56 -25.25 -24.48
CA VAL A 92 -19.24 -26.66 -24.73
C VAL A 92 -19.15 -27.44 -23.39
N LEU A 93 -18.57 -26.89 -22.35
CA LEU A 93 -18.48 -27.52 -21.04
C LEU A 93 -19.85 -27.77 -20.41
N GLU A 94 -20.76 -26.79 -20.49
CA GLU A 94 -22.15 -26.92 -20.03
C GLU A 94 -22.92 -28.00 -20.79
N ASN A 95 -22.80 -28.01 -22.13
CA ASN A 95 -23.41 -29.05 -22.97
C ASN A 95 -22.88 -30.46 -22.64
N ARG A 96 -21.65 -30.58 -22.18
CA ARG A 96 -21.02 -31.82 -21.71
C ARG A 96 -21.33 -32.15 -20.25
N LYS A 97 -22.03 -31.27 -19.53
CA LYS A 97 -22.33 -31.36 -18.09
C LYS A 97 -21.06 -31.36 -17.21
N GLU A 98 -19.98 -30.74 -17.67
CA GLU A 98 -18.74 -30.53 -16.93
C GLU A 98 -18.84 -29.30 -16.01
N TYR A 99 -19.85 -29.34 -15.12
CA TYR A 99 -20.22 -28.20 -14.27
C TYR A 99 -19.14 -27.78 -13.29
N GLU A 100 -18.29 -28.71 -12.84
CA GLU A 100 -17.18 -28.39 -11.94
C GLU A 100 -16.16 -27.47 -12.64
N THR A 101 -15.72 -27.83 -13.85
CA THR A 101 -14.81 -27.01 -14.63
C THR A 101 -15.42 -25.65 -14.99
N ALA A 102 -16.67 -25.63 -15.46
CA ALA A 102 -17.38 -24.40 -15.72
C ALA A 102 -17.50 -23.52 -14.46
N GLY A 103 -17.73 -24.16 -13.29
CA GLY A 103 -17.80 -23.47 -11.99
C GLY A 103 -16.46 -22.83 -11.59
N ILE A 104 -15.34 -23.53 -11.79
CA ILE A 104 -13.99 -22.98 -11.53
C ILE A 104 -13.74 -21.75 -12.43
N ILE A 105 -13.98 -21.87 -13.74
CA ILE A 105 -13.77 -20.77 -14.68
C ILE A 105 -14.65 -19.56 -14.29
N ASN A 106 -15.93 -19.76 -14.07
CA ASN A 106 -16.86 -18.70 -13.70
C ASN A 106 -16.51 -18.03 -12.36
N TYR A 107 -15.97 -18.78 -11.39
CA TYR A 107 -15.49 -18.21 -10.13
C TYR A 107 -14.40 -17.16 -10.35
N TYR A 108 -13.39 -17.47 -11.16
CA TYR A 108 -12.30 -16.55 -11.43
C TYR A 108 -12.71 -15.38 -12.34
N LEU A 109 -13.60 -15.62 -13.30
CA LEU A 109 -14.21 -14.54 -14.10
C LEU A 109 -14.98 -13.55 -13.23
N LYS A 110 -15.70 -14.05 -12.22
CA LYS A 110 -16.39 -13.20 -11.26
C LYS A 110 -15.44 -12.44 -10.35
N LYS A 111 -14.31 -13.07 -9.97
CA LYS A 111 -13.32 -12.46 -9.04
C LYS A 111 -12.49 -11.37 -9.70
N LYS A 112 -12.01 -11.57 -10.93
CA LYS A 112 -11.05 -10.66 -11.59
C LYS A 112 -11.62 -9.94 -12.81
N GLY A 113 -12.68 -10.46 -13.42
CA GLY A 113 -13.22 -9.97 -14.69
C GLY A 113 -12.63 -10.69 -15.90
N LYS A 114 -13.39 -10.66 -17.01
CA LYS A 114 -12.99 -11.29 -18.27
C LYS A 114 -11.78 -10.58 -18.91
N ASP A 115 -11.76 -9.26 -18.84
CA ASP A 115 -10.72 -8.43 -19.46
C ASP A 115 -9.35 -8.63 -18.77
N TYR A 116 -9.34 -8.93 -17.48
CA TYR A 116 -8.11 -9.28 -16.76
C TYR A 116 -7.38 -10.46 -17.38
N PHE A 117 -8.11 -11.42 -17.95
CA PHE A 117 -7.57 -12.60 -18.63
C PHE A 117 -7.49 -12.42 -20.15
N GLU A 118 -7.76 -11.23 -20.69
CA GLU A 118 -7.79 -10.97 -22.13
C GLU A 118 -8.72 -11.94 -22.91
N ASP A 119 -9.85 -12.33 -22.29
CA ASP A 119 -10.78 -13.34 -22.82
C ASP A 119 -10.13 -14.70 -23.16
N SER A 120 -9.09 -15.12 -22.43
CA SER A 120 -8.27 -16.30 -22.70
C SER A 120 -8.28 -17.30 -21.55
N ILE A 121 -8.63 -18.56 -21.84
CA ILE A 121 -8.53 -19.70 -20.91
C ILE A 121 -7.06 -19.97 -20.57
N THR A 122 -6.16 -19.80 -21.54
CA THR A 122 -4.71 -19.97 -21.34
C THR A 122 -4.19 -18.99 -20.29
N ASN A 123 -4.61 -17.71 -20.35
CA ASN A 123 -4.23 -16.72 -19.33
C ASN A 123 -4.82 -17.02 -17.96
N LEU A 124 -6.04 -17.57 -17.90
CA LEU A 124 -6.60 -18.10 -16.65
C LEU A 124 -5.74 -19.23 -16.06
N LEU A 125 -5.28 -20.17 -16.89
CA LEU A 125 -4.41 -21.26 -16.42
C LEU A 125 -3.07 -20.73 -15.89
N ILE A 126 -2.46 -19.76 -16.55
CA ILE A 126 -1.25 -19.08 -16.07
C ILE A 126 -1.50 -18.41 -14.71
N TYR A 127 -2.62 -17.70 -14.58
CA TYR A 127 -3.02 -17.10 -13.31
C TYR A 127 -3.21 -18.15 -12.20
N LEU A 128 -3.84 -19.29 -12.51
CA LEU A 128 -4.00 -20.39 -11.56
C LEU A 128 -2.65 -20.97 -11.15
N GLU A 129 -1.72 -21.16 -12.09
CA GLU A 129 -0.37 -21.64 -11.80
C GLU A 129 0.37 -20.67 -10.84
N ASN A 130 0.27 -19.37 -11.05
CA ASN A 130 0.80 -18.37 -10.12
C ASN A 130 0.08 -18.41 -8.76
N SER A 131 -1.24 -18.66 -8.75
CA SER A 131 -2.07 -18.72 -7.54
C SER A 131 -1.82 -19.97 -6.68
N THR A 132 -0.98 -20.91 -7.10
CA THR A 132 -0.47 -22.00 -6.23
C THR A 132 0.40 -21.46 -5.09
N ALA A 133 1.02 -20.29 -5.30
CA ALA A 133 1.65 -19.53 -4.23
C ALA A 133 0.60 -18.87 -3.33
N PHE A 134 1.02 -18.53 -2.11
CA PHE A 134 0.20 -17.78 -1.16
C PHE A 134 1.03 -16.60 -0.63
N PRO A 135 1.11 -15.49 -1.39
CA PRO A 135 2.00 -14.39 -1.06
C PRO A 135 1.70 -13.75 0.30
N GLU A 136 0.43 -13.68 0.73
CA GLU A 136 0.06 -13.17 2.05
C GLU A 136 0.65 -14.05 3.18
N ALA A 137 0.66 -15.37 3.00
CA ALA A 137 1.27 -16.27 3.98
C ALA A 137 2.80 -16.18 3.98
N HIS A 138 3.43 -16.02 2.81
CA HIS A 138 4.87 -15.73 2.75
C HIS A 138 5.22 -14.41 3.43
N LYS A 139 4.42 -13.34 3.21
CA LYS A 139 4.59 -12.06 3.92
C LYS A 139 4.53 -12.26 5.43
N LEU A 140 3.53 -13.00 5.93
CA LEU A 140 3.38 -13.26 7.37
C LEU A 140 4.58 -14.01 7.95
N ILE A 141 5.14 -15.00 7.24
CA ILE A 141 6.38 -15.69 7.64
C ILE A 141 7.54 -14.68 7.69
N GLY A 142 7.66 -13.80 6.69
CA GLY A 142 8.64 -12.72 6.69
C GLY A 142 8.49 -11.79 7.90
N ASP A 143 7.25 -11.43 8.28
CA ASP A 143 6.95 -10.62 9.46
C ASP A 143 7.41 -11.31 10.76
N ILE A 144 7.21 -12.64 10.87
CA ILE A 144 7.67 -13.44 12.01
C ILE A 144 9.19 -13.41 12.11
N TYR A 145 9.91 -13.75 11.05
CA TYR A 145 11.38 -13.74 11.07
C TYR A 145 11.96 -12.35 11.31
N LYS A 146 11.31 -11.30 10.81
CA LYS A 146 11.71 -9.92 11.08
C LYS A 146 11.60 -9.60 12.58
N LEU A 147 10.52 -10.04 13.26
CA LEU A 147 10.33 -9.85 14.70
C LEU A 147 11.33 -10.65 15.52
N GLU A 148 11.76 -11.81 15.05
CA GLU A 148 12.80 -12.63 15.67
C GLU A 148 14.23 -12.11 15.42
N GLY A 149 14.38 -11.08 14.55
CA GLY A 149 15.67 -10.50 14.18
C GLY A 149 16.42 -11.29 13.09
N GLU A 150 15.79 -12.28 12.50
CA GLU A 150 16.33 -13.14 11.45
C GLU A 150 16.11 -12.48 10.06
N TYR A 151 16.80 -11.36 9.85
CA TYR A 151 16.53 -10.47 8.70
C TYR A 151 16.76 -11.10 7.34
N GLN A 152 17.72 -12.02 7.21
CA GLN A 152 17.98 -12.72 5.95
C GLN A 152 16.80 -13.61 5.53
N PHE A 153 16.25 -14.39 6.48
CA PHE A 153 15.05 -15.19 6.21
C PHE A 153 13.85 -14.31 5.94
N ALA A 154 13.68 -13.24 6.72
CA ALA A 154 12.60 -12.29 6.47
C ALA A 154 12.65 -11.72 5.03
N GLU A 155 13.84 -11.31 4.57
CA GLU A 155 14.05 -10.82 3.20
C GLU A 155 13.66 -11.88 2.15
N GLU A 156 14.11 -13.13 2.32
CA GLU A 156 13.77 -14.21 1.39
C GLU A 156 12.26 -14.41 1.26
N TYR A 157 11.53 -14.46 2.37
CA TYR A 157 10.08 -14.64 2.36
C TYR A 157 9.34 -13.43 1.79
N TYR A 158 9.78 -12.20 2.06
CA TYR A 158 9.22 -11.03 1.41
C TYR A 158 9.46 -11.00 -0.10
N LEU A 159 10.63 -11.45 -0.55
CA LEU A 159 10.91 -11.58 -1.99
C LEU A 159 10.04 -12.66 -2.64
N MET A 160 9.81 -13.80 -1.97
CA MET A 160 8.87 -14.83 -2.43
C MET A 160 7.44 -14.28 -2.54
N ALA A 161 7.00 -13.47 -1.59
CA ALA A 161 5.69 -12.82 -1.63
C ALA A 161 5.60 -11.81 -2.78
N LEU A 162 6.64 -11.01 -2.99
CA LEU A 162 6.70 -9.99 -4.03
C LEU A 162 6.76 -10.59 -5.44
N ASP A 163 7.45 -11.72 -5.63
CA ASP A 163 7.49 -12.44 -6.92
C ASP A 163 6.10 -12.87 -7.40
N LYS A 164 5.17 -13.02 -6.48
CA LYS A 164 3.78 -13.41 -6.75
C LYS A 164 2.76 -12.32 -6.38
N ALA A 165 3.18 -11.05 -6.42
CA ALA A 165 2.32 -9.93 -6.04
C ALA A 165 1.08 -9.75 -6.93
N ASP A 166 1.10 -10.24 -8.17
CA ASP A 166 -0.03 -10.23 -9.11
C ASP A 166 -1.21 -11.10 -8.66
N VAL A 167 -0.98 -12.08 -7.77
CA VAL A 167 -2.03 -12.93 -7.21
C VAL A 167 -2.44 -12.55 -5.78
N LEU A 168 -1.89 -11.47 -5.21
CA LEU A 168 -2.37 -10.89 -3.95
C LEU A 168 -3.88 -10.62 -4.01
N ASP A 169 -4.58 -10.91 -2.94
CA ASP A 169 -6.01 -10.60 -2.80
C ASP A 169 -6.24 -9.08 -2.75
N ILE A 170 -5.33 -8.34 -2.12
CA ILE A 170 -5.28 -6.88 -2.08
C ILE A 170 -4.02 -6.42 -2.81
N PRO A 171 -4.13 -5.87 -4.04
CA PRO A 171 -2.97 -5.49 -4.86
C PRO A 171 -2.01 -4.50 -4.18
N ASP A 172 -2.53 -3.60 -3.34
CA ASP A 172 -1.73 -2.59 -2.65
C ASP A 172 -0.84 -3.16 -1.53
N GLU A 173 -1.08 -4.39 -1.07
CA GLU A 173 -0.17 -5.07 -0.12
C GLU A 173 1.24 -5.25 -0.67
N LYS A 174 1.43 -5.21 -2.00
CA LYS A 174 2.76 -5.18 -2.60
C LYS A 174 3.63 -4.03 -2.06
N TYR A 175 3.03 -2.88 -1.79
CA TYR A 175 3.76 -1.73 -1.25
C TYR A 175 4.18 -1.96 0.20
N GLU A 176 3.35 -2.63 1.00
CA GLU A 176 3.74 -3.02 2.36
C GLU A 176 4.97 -3.92 2.34
N ILE A 177 4.98 -4.93 1.46
CA ILE A 177 6.13 -5.84 1.29
C ILE A 177 7.39 -5.06 0.87
N LEU A 178 7.27 -4.14 -0.07
CA LEU A 178 8.38 -3.28 -0.52
C LEU A 178 8.92 -2.41 0.63
N TYR A 179 8.03 -1.87 1.47
CA TYR A 179 8.45 -1.12 2.66
C TYR A 179 9.12 -2.01 3.72
N MET A 180 8.65 -3.25 3.92
CA MET A 180 9.30 -4.19 4.82
C MET A 180 10.72 -4.53 4.35
N LEU A 181 10.92 -4.72 3.06
CA LEU A 181 12.25 -4.91 2.46
C LEU A 181 13.16 -3.69 2.68
N ALA A 182 12.65 -2.47 2.51
CA ALA A 182 13.41 -1.25 2.77
C ALA A 182 13.76 -1.10 4.27
N ASP A 183 12.81 -1.46 5.15
CA ASP A 183 13.00 -1.42 6.60
C ASP A 183 14.06 -2.44 7.08
N ILE A 184 14.09 -3.64 6.50
CA ILE A 184 15.20 -4.61 6.76
C ILE A 184 16.55 -4.00 6.42
N SER A 185 16.69 -3.37 5.24
CA SER A 185 17.96 -2.72 4.88
C SER A 185 18.37 -1.65 5.90
N ARG A 186 17.40 -0.90 6.42
CA ARG A 186 17.65 0.10 7.48
C ARG A 186 18.08 -0.54 8.79
N LEU A 187 17.46 -1.67 9.17
CA LEU A 187 17.80 -2.41 10.40
C LEU A 187 19.18 -3.07 10.33
N GLU A 188 19.63 -3.40 9.11
CA GLU A 188 20.98 -3.91 8.85
C GLU A 188 22.03 -2.79 8.62
N ASP A 189 21.64 -1.50 8.78
CA ASP A 189 22.47 -0.32 8.49
C ASP A 189 22.94 -0.24 7.01
N ASP A 190 22.31 -1.00 6.09
CA ASP A 190 22.57 -0.93 4.64
C ASP A 190 21.75 0.19 3.99
N PHE A 191 22.12 1.43 4.28
CA PHE A 191 21.45 2.61 3.77
C PHE A 191 21.48 2.74 2.23
N PRO A 192 22.53 2.33 1.51
CA PRO A 192 22.51 2.29 0.04
C PRO A 192 21.45 1.33 -0.50
N LYS A 193 21.30 0.13 0.08
CA LYS A 193 20.28 -0.84 -0.30
C LYS A 193 18.88 -0.33 0.03
N MET A 194 18.71 0.33 1.19
CA MET A 194 17.47 1.01 1.56
C MET A 194 17.09 2.08 0.52
N GLU A 195 18.03 2.96 0.10
CA GLU A 195 17.80 3.98 -0.92
C GLU A 195 17.26 3.34 -2.21
N VAL A 196 17.94 2.30 -2.72
CA VAL A 196 17.52 1.59 -3.94
C VAL A 196 16.11 1.02 -3.81
N ARG A 197 15.78 0.40 -2.69
CA ARG A 197 14.46 -0.18 -2.41
C ARG A 197 13.36 0.87 -2.36
N LEU A 198 13.61 1.99 -1.68
CA LEU A 198 12.65 3.11 -1.64
C LEU A 198 12.46 3.76 -3.02
N LEU A 199 13.53 3.91 -3.81
CA LEU A 199 13.43 4.42 -5.17
C LEU A 199 12.67 3.45 -6.09
N ASN A 200 12.74 2.14 -5.85
CA ASN A 200 11.95 1.17 -6.58
C ASN A 200 10.45 1.34 -6.34
N ILE A 201 10.03 1.66 -5.11
CA ILE A 201 8.62 2.00 -4.80
C ILE A 201 8.15 3.17 -5.67
N LEU A 202 9.03 4.14 -5.91
CA LEU A 202 8.73 5.35 -6.70
C LEU A 202 8.86 5.13 -8.22
N SER A 203 9.26 3.95 -8.66
CA SER A 203 9.54 3.69 -10.09
C SER A 203 8.30 3.85 -10.97
N GLU A 204 7.10 3.62 -10.44
CA GLU A 204 5.82 3.78 -11.13
C GLU A 204 5.17 5.15 -10.88
N ASP A 205 5.72 5.96 -9.97
CA ASP A 205 5.14 7.24 -9.58
C ASP A 205 5.43 8.33 -10.62
N ILE A 206 4.39 8.85 -11.23
CA ILE A 206 4.46 9.89 -12.27
C ILE A 206 5.03 11.19 -11.68
N ASN A 207 4.65 11.57 -10.46
CA ASN A 207 5.10 12.81 -9.81
C ASN A 207 6.60 12.76 -9.48
N TYR A 208 7.09 11.58 -9.08
CA TYR A 208 8.53 11.38 -8.87
C TYR A 208 9.34 11.58 -10.16
N LYS A 209 8.81 11.15 -11.30
CA LYS A 209 9.48 11.31 -12.61
C LYS A 209 9.42 12.73 -13.15
N ASP A 210 8.46 13.54 -12.70
CA ASP A 210 8.27 14.91 -13.19
C ASP A 210 9.31 15.90 -12.59
N SER A 211 10.38 16.09 -13.33
CA SER A 211 11.42 17.04 -12.94
C SER A 211 10.98 18.52 -13.07
N ALA A 212 9.97 18.82 -13.87
CA ALA A 212 9.44 20.17 -14.01
C ALA A 212 8.60 20.53 -12.77
N LEU A 213 7.76 19.59 -12.31
CA LEU A 213 7.00 19.73 -11.07
C LEU A 213 7.94 19.99 -9.87
N LYS A 214 8.99 19.18 -9.70
CA LYS A 214 9.96 19.36 -8.60
C LYS A 214 10.61 20.72 -8.62
N ARG A 215 11.10 21.18 -9.78
CA ARG A 215 11.69 22.53 -9.92
C ARG A 215 10.69 23.64 -9.64
N ALA A 216 9.44 23.50 -10.08
CA ALA A 216 8.40 24.50 -9.84
C ALA A 216 8.07 24.62 -8.34
N MET A 217 7.92 23.49 -7.64
CA MET A 217 7.67 23.44 -6.20
C MET A 217 8.82 24.09 -5.41
N THR A 218 10.06 23.65 -5.64
CA THR A 218 11.24 24.20 -4.95
C THR A 218 11.48 25.68 -5.31
N GLY A 219 11.18 26.09 -6.54
CA GLY A 219 11.21 27.48 -6.95
C GLY A 219 10.20 28.34 -6.19
N THR A 220 8.98 27.87 -5.95
CA THR A 220 7.97 28.56 -5.15
C THR A 220 8.43 28.77 -3.71
N ILE A 221 9.06 27.75 -3.10
CA ILE A 221 9.62 27.83 -1.75
C ILE A 221 10.78 28.83 -1.71
N SER A 222 11.71 28.73 -2.66
CA SER A 222 12.92 29.56 -2.73
C SER A 222 12.63 31.04 -2.96
N ASN A 223 11.48 31.42 -3.55
CA ASN A 223 11.03 32.78 -3.64
C ASN A 223 10.86 33.45 -2.27
N ASN A 224 10.64 32.65 -1.22
CA ASN A 224 10.61 33.04 0.18
C ASN A 224 9.77 34.32 0.49
N LYS A 225 8.69 34.52 -0.28
CA LYS A 225 7.73 35.58 -0.04
C LYS A 225 6.75 35.19 1.06
N ASN A 226 6.07 36.17 1.66
CA ASN A 226 5.11 35.93 2.74
C ASN A 226 3.94 35.03 2.31
N ASP A 227 3.58 34.99 1.04
CA ASP A 227 2.51 34.20 0.46
C ASP A 227 2.99 32.87 -0.19
N SER A 228 4.30 32.59 -0.12
CA SER A 228 4.89 31.43 -0.79
C SER A 228 4.29 30.10 -0.28
N MET A 229 3.95 29.99 1.01
CA MET A 229 3.35 28.80 1.59
C MET A 229 1.95 28.56 1.00
N GLU A 230 1.07 29.56 1.03
CA GLU A 230 -0.28 29.41 0.47
C GLU A 230 -0.25 29.18 -1.03
N LYS A 231 0.67 29.83 -1.76
CA LYS A 231 0.87 29.55 -3.18
C LYS A 231 1.29 28.11 -3.43
N PHE A 232 2.16 27.54 -2.62
CA PHE A 232 2.61 26.17 -2.76
C PHE A 232 1.41 25.19 -2.67
N PHE A 233 0.61 25.29 -1.64
CA PHE A 233 -0.54 24.40 -1.45
C PHE A 233 -1.73 24.71 -2.37
N ASN A 234 -1.81 25.91 -2.94
CA ASN A 234 -2.81 26.24 -3.95
C ASN A 234 -2.47 25.69 -5.34
N LEU A 235 -1.20 25.75 -5.74
CA LEU A 235 -0.78 25.49 -7.12
C LEU A 235 -0.51 24.02 -7.42
N TYR A 236 -0.05 23.24 -6.42
CA TYR A 236 0.44 21.88 -6.67
C TYR A 236 -0.49 20.82 -6.12
N ARG A 237 -0.57 19.70 -6.86
CA ARG A 237 -1.25 18.46 -6.47
C ARG A 237 -0.40 17.28 -6.93
N ALA A 238 -0.44 16.19 -6.17
CA ALA A 238 0.23 14.94 -6.52
C ALA A 238 -0.61 13.77 -6.03
N ASP A 239 -0.93 12.86 -6.93
CA ASP A 239 -1.76 11.70 -6.65
C ASP A 239 -0.89 10.43 -6.63
N SER A 240 -0.35 10.08 -5.47
CA SER A 240 0.42 8.84 -5.27
C SER A 240 0.58 8.52 -3.78
N TYR A 241 -0.51 8.23 -3.10
CA TYR A 241 -0.51 8.04 -1.64
C TYR A 241 0.40 6.90 -1.17
N ASN A 242 0.61 5.85 -1.99
CA ASN A 242 1.52 4.76 -1.67
C ASN A 242 3.00 5.19 -1.60
N SER A 243 3.34 6.35 -2.16
CA SER A 243 4.71 6.91 -2.19
C SER A 243 5.06 7.78 -0.98
N ILE A 244 4.10 8.20 -0.15
CA ILE A 244 4.31 9.19 0.92
C ILE A 244 5.42 8.75 1.89
N ASN A 245 5.38 7.51 2.36
CA ASN A 245 6.39 6.99 3.28
C ASN A 245 7.78 6.92 2.62
N ALA A 246 7.87 6.55 1.34
CA ALA A 246 9.13 6.53 0.61
C ALA A 246 9.70 7.94 0.46
N TYR A 247 8.87 8.91 0.13
CA TYR A 247 9.27 10.32 0.08
C TYR A 247 9.80 10.81 1.43
N ASN A 248 9.10 10.53 2.53
CA ASN A 248 9.54 10.94 3.86
C ASN A 248 10.89 10.30 4.24
N GLN A 249 11.05 8.99 4.04
CA GLN A 249 12.29 8.27 4.36
C GLN A 249 13.46 8.74 3.50
N LEU A 250 13.25 8.97 2.19
CA LEU A 250 14.28 9.49 1.30
C LEU A 250 14.65 10.94 1.62
N ALA A 251 13.67 11.78 1.99
CA ALA A 251 13.94 13.15 2.43
C ALA A 251 14.86 13.15 3.67
N GLU A 252 14.58 12.31 4.67
CA GLU A 252 15.42 12.18 5.86
C GLU A 252 16.81 11.60 5.55
N TYR A 253 16.86 10.55 4.73
CA TYR A 253 18.12 9.96 4.29
C TYR A 253 19.03 10.98 3.60
N TYR A 254 18.50 11.72 2.63
CA TYR A 254 19.29 12.75 1.93
C TYR A 254 19.64 13.94 2.81
N TYR A 255 18.79 14.31 3.75
CA TYR A 255 19.11 15.34 4.74
C TYR A 255 20.31 14.91 5.60
N ASN A 256 20.29 13.69 6.13
CA ASN A 256 21.39 13.14 6.93
C ASN A 256 22.68 12.98 6.11
N ALA A 257 22.56 12.65 4.83
CA ALA A 257 23.66 12.60 3.87
C ALA A 257 24.15 14.01 3.39
N LYS A 258 23.61 15.11 3.96
CA LYS A 258 23.93 16.51 3.59
C LYS A 258 23.60 16.87 2.13
N LYS A 259 22.72 16.13 1.48
CA LYS A 259 22.21 16.38 0.12
C LYS A 259 20.89 17.16 0.18
N LEU A 260 20.97 18.40 0.69
CA LEU A 260 19.81 19.21 1.07
C LEU A 260 18.84 19.50 -0.08
N ASP A 261 19.32 19.63 -1.34
CA ASP A 261 18.45 19.84 -2.49
C ASP A 261 17.53 18.63 -2.72
N LYS A 262 18.10 17.43 -2.69
CA LYS A 262 17.31 16.19 -2.79
C LYS A 262 16.35 16.02 -1.61
N ALA A 263 16.80 16.35 -0.39
CA ALA A 263 15.94 16.31 0.79
C ALA A 263 14.71 17.22 0.63
N LEU A 264 14.91 18.44 0.11
CA LEU A 264 13.83 19.37 -0.16
C LEU A 264 12.90 18.87 -1.27
N ASP A 265 13.43 18.33 -2.39
CA ASP A 265 12.63 17.77 -3.47
C ASP A 265 11.68 16.66 -2.97
N PHE A 266 12.21 15.72 -2.20
CA PHE A 266 11.41 14.62 -1.64
C PHE A 266 10.42 15.09 -0.58
N SER A 267 10.77 16.07 0.26
CA SER A 267 9.83 16.61 1.25
C SER A 267 8.71 17.43 0.59
N CYS A 268 8.96 18.11 -0.54
CA CYS A 268 7.92 18.74 -1.35
C CYS A 268 6.90 17.69 -1.86
N LEU A 269 7.40 16.61 -2.44
CA LEU A 269 6.54 15.53 -2.93
C LEU A 269 5.76 14.88 -1.79
N ALA A 270 6.39 14.60 -0.66
CA ALA A 270 5.72 14.04 0.52
C ALA A 270 4.57 14.93 1.00
N ALA A 271 4.83 16.22 1.17
CA ALA A 271 3.85 17.17 1.69
C ALA A 271 2.69 17.38 0.71
N ILE A 272 2.97 17.53 -0.60
CA ILE A 272 1.90 17.78 -1.56
C ILE A 272 1.05 16.54 -1.82
N THR A 273 1.64 15.34 -1.80
CA THR A 273 0.89 14.09 -1.92
C THR A 273 0.01 13.86 -0.69
N SER A 274 0.55 14.10 0.51
CA SER A 274 -0.23 14.04 1.76
C SER A 274 -1.40 15.02 1.74
N PHE A 275 -1.14 16.26 1.33
CA PHE A 275 -2.14 17.30 1.21
C PHE A 275 -3.25 16.94 0.22
N THR A 276 -2.88 16.50 -0.98
CA THR A 276 -3.84 16.10 -2.03
C THR A 276 -4.74 14.97 -1.54
N ARG A 277 -4.16 13.92 -0.96
CA ARG A 277 -4.93 12.77 -0.51
C ARG A 277 -5.87 13.09 0.65
N ILE A 278 -5.43 13.92 1.60
CA ILE A 278 -6.31 14.35 2.70
C ILE A 278 -7.49 15.17 2.15
N ILE A 279 -7.27 16.09 1.19
CA ILE A 279 -8.36 16.83 0.53
C ILE A 279 -9.35 15.87 -0.13
N GLU A 280 -8.89 14.85 -0.84
CA GLU A 280 -9.77 13.86 -1.49
C GLU A 280 -10.63 13.13 -0.45
N ILE A 281 -10.05 12.70 0.68
CA ILE A 281 -10.78 12.05 1.74
C ILE A 281 -11.81 13.00 2.36
N ILE A 282 -11.45 14.25 2.65
CA ILE A 282 -12.36 15.26 3.18
C ILE A 282 -13.51 15.50 2.18
N THR A 283 -13.19 15.74 0.90
CA THR A 283 -14.18 16.01 -0.14
C THR A 283 -15.13 14.83 -0.36
N SER A 284 -14.66 13.59 -0.22
CA SER A 284 -15.52 12.41 -0.30
C SER A 284 -16.57 12.34 0.81
N ARG A 285 -16.34 13.01 1.95
CA ARG A 285 -17.25 13.08 3.12
C ARG A 285 -18.08 14.34 3.13
N ASN A 286 -17.48 15.45 2.72
CA ASN A 286 -18.10 16.77 2.65
C ASN A 286 -17.91 17.30 1.22
N SER A 287 -18.86 17.00 0.35
CA SER A 287 -18.83 17.40 -1.08
C SER A 287 -18.88 18.91 -1.31
N THR A 288 -19.16 19.70 -0.26
CA THR A 288 -19.16 21.17 -0.30
C THR A 288 -17.86 21.77 0.23
N TYR A 289 -16.89 20.94 0.62
CA TYR A 289 -15.61 21.44 1.10
C TYR A 289 -14.85 22.13 -0.02
N GLU A 290 -14.44 23.36 0.23
CA GLU A 290 -13.53 24.14 -0.61
C GLU A 290 -12.28 24.52 0.19
N TYR A 291 -11.12 24.38 -0.44
CA TYR A 291 -9.86 24.75 0.21
C TYR A 291 -9.71 26.29 0.29
N GLU A 292 -9.76 26.84 1.48
CA GLU A 292 -9.61 28.28 1.73
C GLU A 292 -8.22 28.67 2.27
N GLY A 293 -7.40 27.69 2.65
CA GLY A 293 -6.06 27.89 3.20
C GLY A 293 -5.63 26.76 4.09
N LEU A 294 -4.32 26.68 4.38
CA LEU A 294 -3.76 25.53 5.10
C LEU A 294 -4.27 25.41 6.55
N ALA A 295 -4.60 26.53 7.19
CA ALA A 295 -5.16 26.52 8.55
C ALA A 295 -6.57 25.85 8.58
N SER A 296 -7.47 26.26 7.67
CA SER A 296 -8.79 25.65 7.55
C SER A 296 -8.72 24.17 7.14
N PHE A 297 -7.76 23.82 6.27
CA PHE A 297 -7.50 22.45 5.89
C PHE A 297 -7.17 21.55 7.10
N PHE A 298 -6.24 21.94 7.97
CA PHE A 298 -5.90 21.16 9.17
C PHE A 298 -7.07 21.11 10.16
N GLN A 299 -7.82 22.19 10.30
CA GLN A 299 -9.01 22.19 11.15
C GLN A 299 -10.05 21.20 10.64
N GLU A 300 -10.36 21.21 9.35
CA GLU A 300 -11.31 20.28 8.73
C GLU A 300 -10.81 18.83 8.87
N ALA A 301 -9.54 18.55 8.56
CA ALA A 301 -8.93 17.24 8.71
C ALA A 301 -9.04 16.71 10.14
N SER A 302 -8.98 17.60 11.15
CA SER A 302 -9.08 17.24 12.57
C SER A 302 -10.50 16.88 13.03
N MET A 303 -11.53 17.11 12.21
CA MET A 303 -12.91 16.75 12.51
C MET A 303 -13.20 15.25 12.25
N TYR A 304 -12.34 14.55 11.56
CA TYR A 304 -12.55 13.18 11.12
C TYR A 304 -11.48 12.24 11.71
N ASP A 305 -11.87 11.43 12.69
CA ASP A 305 -10.95 10.50 13.38
C ASP A 305 -10.19 9.57 12.42
N ASP A 306 -10.85 9.11 11.38
CA ASP A 306 -10.23 8.21 10.39
C ASP A 306 -9.25 8.92 9.43
N VAL A 307 -9.43 10.23 9.17
CA VAL A 307 -8.42 11.06 8.48
C VAL A 307 -7.18 11.20 9.35
N ILE A 308 -7.40 11.46 10.66
CA ILE A 308 -6.29 11.54 11.63
C ILE A 308 -5.55 10.21 11.70
N GLU A 309 -6.27 9.10 11.86
CA GLU A 309 -5.68 7.77 11.96
C GLU A 309 -4.95 7.37 10.67
N TRP A 310 -5.55 7.62 9.50
CA TRP A 310 -4.91 7.38 8.22
C TRP A 310 -3.63 8.20 8.07
N GLY A 311 -3.69 9.50 8.35
CA GLY A 311 -2.53 10.40 8.24
C GLY A 311 -1.39 10.02 9.19
N SER A 312 -1.72 9.55 10.40
CA SER A 312 -0.73 9.04 11.37
C SER A 312 -0.06 7.76 10.87
N ARG A 313 -0.86 6.83 10.34
CA ARG A 313 -0.36 5.54 9.84
C ARG A 313 0.63 5.69 8.69
N ILE A 314 0.37 6.61 7.75
CA ILE A 314 1.24 6.85 6.59
C ILE A 314 2.24 7.98 6.80
N SER A 315 2.34 8.54 8.00
CA SER A 315 3.22 9.67 8.34
C SER A 315 2.95 10.94 7.53
N ALA A 316 1.68 11.19 7.15
CA ALA A 316 1.30 12.38 6.38
C ALA A 316 1.57 13.69 7.15
N TRP A 317 1.28 13.71 8.45
CA TRP A 317 1.53 14.89 9.30
C TRP A 317 3.00 15.23 9.42
N LYS A 318 3.86 14.21 9.43
CA LYS A 318 5.32 14.35 9.38
C LYS A 318 5.78 15.09 8.11
N SER A 319 5.15 14.81 6.96
CA SER A 319 5.53 15.38 5.67
C SER A 319 5.53 16.92 5.68
N PHE A 320 4.55 17.53 6.32
CA PHE A 320 4.47 19.00 6.43
C PHE A 320 5.59 19.56 7.33
N ASN A 321 5.88 18.86 8.42
CA ASN A 321 6.90 19.28 9.38
C ASN A 321 8.31 19.23 8.77
N ILE A 322 8.67 18.12 8.12
CA ILE A 322 9.99 17.98 7.49
C ILE A 322 10.16 18.94 6.30
N LEU A 323 9.08 19.24 5.56
CA LEU A 323 9.13 20.28 4.51
C LEU A 323 9.50 21.64 5.09
N ALA A 324 8.85 22.04 6.19
CA ALA A 324 9.16 23.29 6.87
C ALA A 324 10.63 23.36 7.33
N LYS A 325 11.10 22.26 7.96
CA LYS A 325 12.48 22.13 8.42
C LYS A 325 13.48 22.31 7.27
N TYR A 326 13.32 21.59 6.17
CA TYR A 326 14.29 21.60 5.08
C TYR A 326 14.21 22.89 4.26
N ALA A 327 13.05 23.52 4.19
CA ALA A 327 12.90 24.87 3.63
C ALA A 327 13.69 25.91 4.45
N ALA A 328 13.66 25.84 5.78
CA ALA A 328 14.46 26.70 6.65
C ALA A 328 15.96 26.51 6.42
N GLU A 329 16.43 25.27 6.38
CA GLU A 329 17.83 24.92 6.12
C GLU A 329 18.34 25.42 4.76
N LYS A 330 17.42 25.58 3.78
CA LYS A 330 17.69 26.21 2.48
C LYS A 330 17.58 27.74 2.50
N GLY A 331 17.29 28.33 3.66
CA GLY A 331 17.16 29.80 3.81
C GLY A 331 15.77 30.34 3.48
N SER A 332 14.79 29.51 3.21
CA SER A 332 13.40 29.91 2.93
C SER A 332 12.60 30.16 4.22
N ASN A 333 13.09 31.03 5.07
CA ASN A 333 12.61 31.26 6.43
C ASN A 333 11.16 31.75 6.49
N ASN A 334 10.69 32.59 5.56
CA ASN A 334 9.30 33.05 5.56
C ASN A 334 8.33 31.91 5.27
N PHE A 335 8.65 31.07 4.27
CA PHE A 335 7.87 29.87 3.98
C PHE A 335 7.82 28.93 5.20
N SER A 336 8.98 28.63 5.77
CA SER A 336 9.11 27.72 6.92
C SER A 336 8.35 28.25 8.14
N LYS A 337 8.56 29.49 8.54
CA LYS A 337 7.87 30.10 9.69
C LYS A 337 6.34 30.12 9.48
N ALA A 338 5.86 30.42 8.27
CA ALA A 338 4.43 30.39 7.95
C ALA A 338 3.85 28.98 8.13
N LEU A 339 4.52 27.96 7.58
CA LEU A 339 4.09 26.57 7.67
C LEU A 339 4.13 26.05 9.11
N LEU A 340 5.22 26.30 9.84
CA LEU A 340 5.37 25.87 11.24
C LEU A 340 4.31 26.49 12.16
N ARG A 341 3.93 27.76 11.95
CA ARG A 341 2.87 28.40 12.73
C ARG A 341 1.51 27.70 12.55
N VAL A 342 1.22 27.25 11.32
CA VAL A 342 0.00 26.49 11.05
C VAL A 342 0.07 25.10 11.68
N ILE A 343 1.19 24.39 11.53
CA ILE A 343 1.39 23.07 12.13
C ILE A 343 1.28 23.14 13.66
N ALA A 344 1.99 24.07 14.30
CA ALA A 344 2.01 24.23 15.75
C ALA A 344 0.61 24.45 16.35
N ARG A 345 -0.30 25.02 15.56
CA ARG A 345 -1.63 25.41 16.04
C ARG A 345 -2.74 24.42 15.66
N TYR A 346 -2.63 23.77 14.50
CA TYR A 346 -3.78 23.10 13.89
C TYR A 346 -3.54 21.64 13.48
N THR A 347 -2.28 21.13 13.46
CA THR A 347 -2.08 19.72 13.10
C THR A 347 -2.74 18.78 14.13
N PRO A 348 -3.34 17.66 13.71
CA PRO A 348 -4.02 16.74 14.65
C PRO A 348 -3.10 16.06 15.66
N GLU A 349 -1.82 15.86 15.32
CA GLU A 349 -0.87 15.16 16.19
C GLU A 349 -0.08 16.11 17.09
N VAL A 350 -0.23 15.94 18.39
CA VAL A 350 0.45 16.73 19.42
C VAL A 350 1.98 16.68 19.29
N TYR A 351 2.53 15.56 18.85
CA TYR A 351 3.96 15.42 18.62
C TYR A 351 4.47 16.48 17.63
N TRP A 352 3.84 16.59 16.46
CA TRP A 352 4.24 17.55 15.43
C TRP A 352 3.91 19.00 15.78
N GLN A 353 2.87 19.23 16.60
CA GLN A 353 2.62 20.56 17.16
C GLN A 353 3.82 21.04 18.01
N ARG A 354 4.27 20.19 18.93
CA ARG A 354 5.39 20.49 19.83
C ARG A 354 6.70 20.66 19.06
N ASP A 355 6.97 19.78 18.09
CA ASP A 355 8.17 19.87 17.27
C ASP A 355 8.18 21.18 16.45
N ALA A 356 7.05 21.59 15.88
CA ALA A 356 6.92 22.85 15.17
C ALA A 356 7.17 24.09 16.08
N VAL A 357 6.71 24.06 17.33
CA VAL A 357 7.01 25.10 18.33
C VAL A 357 8.50 25.20 18.57
N LEU A 358 9.18 24.05 18.82
CA LEU A 358 10.63 24.01 19.04
C LEU A 358 11.41 24.54 17.84
N GLN A 359 10.99 24.18 16.62
CA GLN A 359 11.63 24.71 15.42
C GLN A 359 11.45 26.24 15.29
N LEU A 360 10.27 26.78 15.61
CA LEU A 360 10.03 28.24 15.60
C LEU A 360 10.89 28.97 16.62
N GLU A 361 11.03 28.43 17.82
CA GLU A 361 11.90 28.99 18.87
C GLU A 361 13.36 29.06 18.41
N ASN A 362 13.86 27.98 17.77
CA ASN A 362 15.22 27.92 17.24
C ASN A 362 15.47 28.89 16.08
N MET A 363 14.44 29.27 15.33
CA MET A 363 14.53 30.25 14.24
C MET A 363 14.49 31.70 14.73
N GLY A 364 14.37 31.93 16.04
CA GLY A 364 14.19 33.27 16.63
C GLY A 364 12.85 33.86 16.14
N ASN A 365 11.87 33.80 16.95
CA ASN A 365 10.48 34.27 16.66
C ASN A 365 10.36 35.44 15.77
#